data_d253880749a92ed1752bd0834b37bc55
#
_entry.id   d253880749a92ed1752bd0834b37bc55
#
_cell.length_a   1.000
_cell.length_b   1.000
_cell.length_c   1.000
_cell.angle_alpha   90.00
_cell.angle_beta   90.00
_cell.angle_gamma   90.00
#
_symmetry.space_group_name_H-M   'P 1'
#
loop_
_entity.id
_entity.type
_entity.pdbx_description
1 polymer ?
#
loop_
_entity_poly.entity_id
_entity_poly.type
_entity_poly.pdbx_seq_one_letter_code
_entity_poly.pdbx_strand_id
1 'polypeptide(L)'
;MRLSFFLREAMRSLRRSALPSFAALATVLVTMLVLGVFIPIVQATTGAANEVRGRLLLDVYLKTDVKPADIQRVKALIAKTPHVKRIQFVSKAQAYRDERLRNPQAYQLLGSNPLPDTFRVTPDHASNLNRVRDAIMPVGATGRRTPGDPGIDEVKNRRDETNKILSATRIVKLTMALLAALLIAASILLISNTIKLSLFSRRREVEVMKLVGATDWFIRWPFVIEGVIVGALGGVLAILLLAVGKVALIDPLARDFALIAAPSTINFTLLIALLLGASVAVSATGSALSLRRFLRV
;
A
#
# COMPACT_ATOMS: atom_id res chain seq x y z
N MET A 1 4.69 34.57 -25.47
CA MET A 1 4.56 34.93 -24.03
C MET A 1 5.85 34.53 -23.32
N ARG A 2 6.53 35.44 -22.63
CA ARG A 2 7.82 35.14 -21.98
C ARG A 2 7.55 34.49 -20.60
N LEU A 3 7.73 33.18 -20.48
CA LEU A 3 7.57 32.41 -19.25
C LEU A 3 8.37 33.02 -18.07
N SER A 4 9.53 33.61 -18.40
CA SER A 4 10.40 34.31 -17.44
C SER A 4 9.74 35.50 -16.73
N PHE A 5 8.81 36.18 -17.38
CA PHE A 5 8.06 37.28 -16.77
C PHE A 5 7.12 36.75 -15.66
N PHE A 6 6.35 35.71 -15.98
CA PHE A 6 5.40 35.11 -15.02
C PHE A 6 6.11 34.45 -13.83
N LEU A 7 7.26 33.80 -14.06
CA LEU A 7 8.07 33.24 -12.98
C LEU A 7 8.60 34.31 -12.02
N ARG A 8 9.09 35.43 -12.57
CA ARG A 8 9.60 36.54 -11.76
C ARG A 8 8.47 37.20 -10.96
N GLU A 9 7.31 37.37 -11.56
CA GLU A 9 6.13 37.93 -10.90
C GLU A 9 5.60 37.01 -9.80
N ALA A 10 5.51 35.69 -10.04
CA ALA A 10 5.14 34.70 -9.03
C ALA A 10 6.11 34.68 -7.85
N MET A 11 7.43 34.78 -8.10
CA MET A 11 8.44 34.83 -7.04
C MET A 11 8.32 36.12 -6.20
N ARG A 12 7.98 37.24 -6.83
CA ARG A 12 7.73 38.52 -6.14
C ARG A 12 6.44 38.44 -5.30
N SER A 13 5.42 37.76 -5.82
CA SER A 13 4.18 37.49 -5.11
C SER A 13 4.40 36.67 -3.84
N LEU A 14 5.13 35.57 -3.93
CA LEU A 14 5.47 34.71 -2.79
C LEU A 14 6.17 35.47 -1.66
N ARG A 15 7.03 36.43 -1.99
CA ARG A 15 7.66 37.29 -0.97
C ARG A 15 6.71 38.25 -0.28
N ARG A 16 5.67 38.75 -0.99
CA ARG A 16 4.67 39.66 -0.42
C ARG A 16 3.62 38.96 0.43
N SER A 17 3.28 37.72 0.08
CA SER A 17 2.34 36.85 0.81
C SER A 17 3.04 35.70 1.54
N ALA A 18 4.19 35.98 2.18
CA ALA A 18 5.07 34.96 2.72
C ALA A 18 4.39 34.01 3.72
N LEU A 19 3.63 34.53 4.67
CA LEU A 19 2.96 33.72 5.70
C LEU A 19 1.91 32.73 5.13
N PRO A 20 0.93 33.17 4.31
CA PRO A 20 -0.02 32.23 3.70
C PRO A 20 0.65 31.24 2.74
N SER A 21 1.65 31.69 1.96
CA SER A 21 2.36 30.83 1.02
C SER A 21 3.19 29.77 1.74
N PHE A 22 3.81 30.12 2.88
CA PHE A 22 4.54 29.16 3.72
C PHE A 22 3.59 28.11 4.31
N ALA A 23 2.42 28.50 4.80
CA ALA A 23 1.42 27.56 5.31
C ALA A 23 0.95 26.58 4.22
N ALA A 24 0.69 27.08 3.00
CA ALA A 24 0.33 26.23 1.86
C ALA A 24 1.47 25.28 1.48
N LEU A 25 2.72 25.77 1.43
CA LEU A 25 3.90 24.94 1.14
C LEU A 25 4.07 23.85 2.21
N ALA A 26 3.98 24.21 3.50
CA ALA A 26 4.08 23.25 4.60
C ALA A 26 3.00 22.15 4.52
N THR A 27 1.77 22.52 4.17
CA THR A 27 0.68 21.54 4.00
C THR A 27 0.93 20.60 2.83
N VAL A 28 1.38 21.11 1.67
CA VAL A 28 1.76 20.28 0.53
C VAL A 28 2.91 19.36 0.90
N LEU A 29 3.94 19.87 1.57
CA LEU A 29 5.08 19.09 2.04
C LEU A 29 4.62 17.93 2.93
N VAL A 30 3.83 18.21 3.97
CA VAL A 30 3.32 17.17 4.87
C VAL A 30 2.47 16.15 4.12
N THR A 31 1.58 16.61 3.22
CA THR A 31 0.74 15.71 2.41
C THR A 31 1.60 14.80 1.54
N MET A 32 2.62 15.32 0.87
CA MET A 32 3.50 14.53 0.01
C MET A 32 4.43 13.61 0.83
N LEU A 33 4.86 14.00 2.02
CA LEU A 33 5.58 13.12 2.95
C LEU A 33 4.73 11.93 3.36
N VAL A 34 3.49 12.19 3.77
CA VAL A 34 2.57 11.13 4.18
C VAL A 34 2.29 10.17 3.01
N LEU A 35 2.00 10.71 1.81
CA LEU A 35 1.80 9.88 0.61
C LEU A 35 3.06 9.09 0.24
N GLY A 36 4.23 9.71 0.33
CA GLY A 36 5.52 9.09 0.02
C GLY A 36 5.88 7.93 0.95
N VAL A 37 5.42 7.95 2.19
CA VAL A 37 5.55 6.83 3.14
C VAL A 37 4.44 5.80 2.93
N PHE A 38 3.20 6.24 2.71
CA PHE A 38 2.04 5.34 2.63
C PHE A 38 2.04 4.49 1.37
N ILE A 39 2.44 5.04 0.21
CA ILE A 39 2.45 4.30 -1.05
C ILE A 39 3.31 3.02 -0.95
N PRO A 40 4.60 3.09 -0.52
CA PRO A 40 5.42 1.89 -0.32
C PRO A 40 4.85 0.92 0.71
N ILE A 41 4.30 1.40 1.84
CA ILE A 41 3.70 0.55 2.88
C ILE A 41 2.51 -0.24 2.31
N VAL A 42 1.60 0.43 1.59
CA VAL A 42 0.44 -0.22 0.96
C VAL A 42 0.89 -1.24 -0.10
N GLN A 43 1.96 -0.97 -0.82
CA GLN A 43 2.50 -1.91 -1.80
C GLN A 43 3.17 -3.12 -1.15
N ALA A 44 3.98 -2.92 -0.12
CA ALA A 44 4.62 -3.99 0.65
C ALA A 44 3.56 -4.94 1.25
N THR A 45 2.53 -4.39 1.88
CA THR A 45 1.42 -5.19 2.45
C THR A 45 0.63 -5.94 1.37
N THR A 46 0.48 -5.34 0.17
CA THR A 46 -0.22 -5.99 -0.95
C THR A 46 0.64 -7.06 -1.60
N GLY A 47 1.94 -6.84 -1.75
CA GLY A 47 2.90 -7.80 -2.27
C GLY A 47 2.92 -9.06 -1.41
N ALA A 48 3.07 -8.91 -0.10
CA ALA A 48 3.00 -10.02 0.86
C ALA A 48 1.65 -10.77 0.77
N ALA A 49 0.54 -10.06 0.68
CA ALA A 49 -0.79 -10.67 0.54
C ALA A 49 -0.97 -11.44 -0.78
N ASN A 50 -0.39 -10.95 -1.88
CA ASN A 50 -0.45 -11.63 -3.18
C ASN A 50 0.46 -12.86 -3.26
N GLU A 51 1.62 -12.81 -2.63
CA GLU A 51 2.52 -13.99 -2.53
C GLU A 51 1.84 -15.13 -1.76
N VAL A 52 1.12 -14.81 -0.69
CA VAL A 52 0.33 -15.79 0.05
C VAL A 52 -0.87 -16.29 -0.77
N ARG A 53 -1.52 -15.45 -1.59
CA ARG A 53 -2.59 -15.86 -2.53
C ARG A 53 -2.12 -16.84 -3.61
N GLY A 54 -0.88 -16.72 -4.07
CA GLY A 54 -0.32 -17.61 -5.09
C GLY A 54 -0.08 -19.04 -4.57
N ARG A 55 -0.08 -19.26 -3.26
CA ARG A 55 0.10 -20.55 -2.60
C ARG A 55 -1.22 -21.10 -2.07
N LEU A 56 -2.13 -21.45 -2.99
CA LEU A 56 -3.39 -22.15 -2.66
C LEU A 56 -3.08 -23.58 -2.23
N LEU A 57 -2.70 -23.75 -0.97
CA LEU A 57 -2.34 -25.04 -0.39
C LEU A 57 -3.30 -25.36 0.74
N LEU A 58 -3.75 -26.62 0.74
CA LEU A 58 -4.42 -27.26 1.86
C LEU A 58 -3.39 -28.17 2.53
N ASP A 59 -3.06 -27.90 3.77
CA ASP A 59 -2.15 -28.74 4.53
C ASP A 59 -2.96 -29.76 5.33
N VAL A 60 -2.78 -31.04 4.97
CA VAL A 60 -3.38 -32.19 5.68
C VAL A 60 -2.32 -32.75 6.62
N TYR A 61 -2.46 -32.44 7.90
CA TYR A 61 -1.57 -32.92 8.94
C TYR A 61 -1.91 -34.33 9.35
N LEU A 62 -0.89 -35.17 9.41
CA LEU A 62 -1.00 -36.54 9.88
C LEU A 62 -0.78 -36.61 11.39
N LYS A 63 -1.34 -37.63 12.05
CA LYS A 63 -1.05 -37.89 13.45
C LYS A 63 0.43 -38.22 13.65
N THR A 64 0.95 -37.97 14.83
CA THR A 64 2.37 -38.15 15.15
C THR A 64 2.85 -39.62 15.02
N ASP A 65 1.93 -40.58 15.24
CA ASP A 65 2.21 -42.01 15.28
C ASP A 65 1.77 -42.78 14.03
N VAL A 66 1.68 -42.10 12.87
CA VAL A 66 1.26 -42.76 11.61
C VAL A 66 2.24 -43.78 11.12
N LYS A 67 1.74 -44.96 10.76
CA LYS A 67 2.51 -46.03 10.12
C LYS A 67 2.61 -45.74 8.61
N PRO A 68 3.64 -46.27 7.92
CA PRO A 68 3.78 -46.12 6.46
C PRO A 68 2.53 -46.56 5.66
N ALA A 69 1.80 -47.56 6.15
CA ALA A 69 0.56 -48.02 5.54
C ALA A 69 -0.56 -46.94 5.63
N ASP A 70 -0.63 -46.19 6.72
CA ASP A 70 -1.59 -45.12 6.92
C ASP A 70 -1.29 -43.94 5.99
N ILE A 71 -0.01 -43.62 5.80
CA ILE A 71 0.42 -42.57 4.87
C ILE A 71 -0.04 -42.90 3.44
N GLN A 72 0.11 -44.15 3.00
CA GLN A 72 -0.36 -44.58 1.67
C GLN A 72 -1.88 -44.55 1.54
N ARG A 73 -2.60 -44.95 2.60
CA ARG A 73 -4.08 -44.92 2.63
C ARG A 73 -4.58 -43.47 2.55
N VAL A 74 -4.05 -42.54 3.33
CA VAL A 74 -4.38 -41.11 3.29
C VAL A 74 -4.04 -40.51 1.93
N LYS A 75 -2.88 -40.84 1.36
CA LYS A 75 -2.50 -40.41 0.00
C LYS A 75 -3.52 -40.85 -1.04
N ALA A 76 -3.98 -42.12 -0.96
CA ALA A 76 -4.98 -42.67 -1.87
C ALA A 76 -6.35 -41.96 -1.72
N LEU A 77 -6.75 -41.65 -0.48
CA LEU A 77 -7.95 -40.87 -0.19
C LEU A 77 -7.89 -39.48 -0.87
N ILE A 78 -6.78 -38.76 -0.66
CA ILE A 78 -6.59 -37.41 -1.24
C ILE A 78 -6.54 -37.49 -2.77
N ALA A 79 -5.89 -38.49 -3.35
CA ALA A 79 -5.80 -38.68 -4.79
C ALA A 79 -7.14 -38.98 -5.47
N LYS A 80 -8.06 -39.62 -4.75
CA LYS A 80 -9.44 -39.87 -5.22
C LYS A 80 -10.37 -38.68 -5.03
N THR A 81 -9.94 -37.66 -4.29
CA THR A 81 -10.79 -36.50 -4.02
C THR A 81 -10.89 -35.62 -5.28
N PRO A 82 -12.12 -35.28 -5.74
CA PRO A 82 -12.33 -34.39 -6.88
C PRO A 82 -11.65 -33.04 -6.70
N HIS A 83 -11.23 -32.42 -7.80
CA HIS A 83 -10.60 -31.09 -7.80
C HIS A 83 -9.20 -31.00 -7.16
N VAL A 84 -8.51 -32.11 -6.94
CA VAL A 84 -7.13 -32.15 -6.52
C VAL A 84 -6.23 -32.16 -7.75
N LYS A 85 -5.38 -31.14 -7.90
CA LYS A 85 -4.40 -31.01 -9.01
C LYS A 85 -3.04 -31.62 -8.68
N ARG A 86 -2.57 -31.42 -7.47
CA ARG A 86 -1.24 -31.90 -7.04
C ARG A 86 -1.26 -32.28 -5.56
N ILE A 87 -0.54 -33.33 -5.23
CA ILE A 87 -0.29 -33.79 -3.86
C ILE A 87 1.22 -33.86 -3.68
N GLN A 88 1.71 -33.23 -2.64
CA GLN A 88 3.12 -33.26 -2.25
C GLN A 88 3.23 -33.74 -0.80
N PHE A 89 3.94 -34.82 -0.57
CA PHE A 89 4.28 -35.27 0.77
C PHE A 89 5.47 -34.49 1.30
N VAL A 90 5.36 -33.99 2.50
CA VAL A 90 6.41 -33.28 3.24
C VAL A 90 6.61 -33.99 4.56
N SER A 91 7.75 -34.68 4.69
CA SER A 91 8.05 -35.36 5.93
C SER A 91 8.34 -34.37 7.07
N LYS A 92 8.08 -34.79 8.32
CA LYS A 92 8.42 -34.03 9.53
C LYS A 92 9.86 -33.51 9.55
N ALA A 93 10.81 -34.29 9.03
CA ALA A 93 12.19 -33.87 8.95
C ALA A 93 12.45 -32.78 7.93
N GLN A 94 11.75 -32.83 6.79
CA GLN A 94 11.81 -31.78 5.77
C GLN A 94 11.12 -30.52 6.24
N ALA A 95 9.92 -30.64 6.81
CA ALA A 95 9.18 -29.50 7.38
C ALA A 95 10.02 -28.77 8.43
N TYR A 96 10.70 -29.51 9.32
CA TYR A 96 11.55 -28.93 10.35
C TYR A 96 12.76 -28.19 9.76
N ARG A 97 13.41 -28.74 8.74
CA ARG A 97 14.53 -28.06 8.05
C ARG A 97 14.06 -26.75 7.40
N ASP A 98 12.92 -26.81 6.68
CA ASP A 98 12.37 -25.63 5.98
C ASP A 98 11.99 -24.53 6.97
N GLU A 99 11.34 -24.86 8.08
CA GLU A 99 10.92 -23.90 9.10
C GLU A 99 12.12 -23.35 9.91
N ARG A 100 13.13 -24.18 10.19
CA ARG A 100 14.35 -23.74 10.86
C ARG A 100 15.14 -22.73 10.01
N LEU A 101 15.12 -22.88 8.68
CA LEU A 101 15.72 -21.89 7.77
C LEU A 101 14.95 -20.56 7.74
N ARG A 102 13.62 -20.61 7.92
CA ARG A 102 12.78 -19.42 7.93
C ARG A 102 12.78 -18.69 9.27
N ASN A 103 12.78 -19.43 10.36
CA ASN A 103 12.70 -18.91 11.73
C ASN A 103 13.77 -19.53 12.64
N PRO A 104 15.06 -19.24 12.42
CA PRO A 104 16.16 -19.90 13.15
C PRO A 104 16.03 -19.79 14.67
N GLN A 105 15.66 -18.60 15.15
CA GLN A 105 15.58 -18.31 16.58
C GLN A 105 14.47 -19.09 17.30
N ALA A 106 13.31 -19.26 16.68
CA ALA A 106 12.20 -20.00 17.27
C ALA A 106 12.48 -21.49 17.37
N TYR A 107 13.20 -22.07 16.39
CA TYR A 107 13.46 -23.50 16.31
C TYR A 107 14.76 -23.94 17.00
N GLN A 108 15.67 -23.00 17.35
CA GLN A 108 16.86 -23.30 18.15
C GLN A 108 16.54 -23.67 19.61
N LEU A 109 15.44 -23.16 20.13
CA LEU A 109 14.99 -23.39 21.52
C LEU A 109 14.19 -24.70 21.67
N LEU A 110 13.82 -25.35 20.57
CA LEU A 110 13.03 -26.57 20.58
C LEU A 110 13.98 -27.78 20.65
N GLY A 111 13.95 -28.54 21.75
CA GLY A 111 14.79 -29.74 21.97
C GLY A 111 14.41 -30.93 21.07
N SER A 112 13.25 -30.93 20.41
CA SER A 112 12.77 -31.97 19.51
C SER A 112 11.94 -31.37 18.36
N ASN A 113 11.72 -32.15 17.30
CA ASN A 113 10.89 -31.76 16.19
C ASN A 113 9.40 -31.94 16.52
N PRO A 114 8.62 -30.85 16.69
CA PRO A 114 7.19 -30.93 17.00
C PRO A 114 6.30 -31.05 15.75
N LEU A 115 6.88 -30.99 14.56
CA LEU A 115 6.11 -30.95 13.32
C LEU A 115 5.70 -32.36 12.87
N PRO A 116 4.42 -32.55 12.48
CA PRO A 116 3.95 -33.81 11.92
C PRO A 116 4.29 -33.95 10.44
N ASP A 117 4.18 -35.16 9.92
CA ASP A 117 4.14 -35.41 8.48
C ASP A 117 2.90 -34.75 7.87
N THR A 118 3.02 -34.18 6.66
CA THR A 118 1.98 -33.36 6.07
C THR A 118 1.84 -33.64 4.57
N PHE A 119 0.60 -33.72 4.08
CA PHE A 119 0.34 -33.64 2.65
C PHE A 119 -0.06 -32.20 2.27
N ARG A 120 0.71 -31.59 1.37
CA ARG A 120 0.35 -30.32 0.72
C ARG A 120 -0.49 -30.63 -0.51
N VAL A 121 -1.74 -30.25 -0.47
CA VAL A 121 -2.72 -30.49 -1.52
C VAL A 121 -2.99 -29.19 -2.25
N THR A 122 -2.78 -29.20 -3.57
CA THR A 122 -3.08 -28.05 -4.44
C THR A 122 -4.38 -28.38 -5.20
N PRO A 123 -5.45 -27.62 -5.01
CA PRO A 123 -6.67 -27.77 -5.82
C PRO A 123 -6.46 -27.24 -7.24
N ASP A 124 -7.33 -27.67 -8.17
CA ASP A 124 -7.36 -27.19 -9.56
C ASP A 124 -7.72 -25.70 -9.64
N HIS A 125 -8.70 -25.27 -8.85
CA HIS A 125 -9.14 -23.87 -8.73
C HIS A 125 -9.27 -23.42 -7.27
N ALA A 126 -9.06 -22.12 -7.03
CA ALA A 126 -9.18 -21.50 -5.72
C ALA A 126 -10.59 -21.69 -5.10
N SER A 127 -11.63 -21.68 -5.93
CA SER A 127 -13.02 -21.87 -5.51
C SER A 127 -13.30 -23.26 -4.96
N ASN A 128 -12.53 -24.27 -5.37
CA ASN A 128 -12.74 -25.65 -5.00
C ASN A 128 -12.03 -26.06 -3.68
N LEU A 129 -11.24 -25.16 -3.10
CA LEU A 129 -10.46 -25.44 -1.90
C LEU A 129 -11.33 -25.89 -0.72
N ASN A 130 -12.49 -25.25 -0.50
CA ASN A 130 -13.43 -25.67 0.55
C ASN A 130 -14.06 -27.02 0.21
N ARG A 131 -14.38 -27.30 -1.07
CA ARG A 131 -14.92 -28.57 -1.51
C ARG A 131 -13.92 -29.71 -1.27
N VAL A 132 -12.65 -29.50 -1.61
CA VAL A 132 -11.57 -30.46 -1.35
C VAL A 132 -11.39 -30.69 0.14
N ARG A 133 -11.39 -29.64 0.95
CA ARG A 133 -11.31 -29.76 2.42
C ARG A 133 -12.49 -30.57 2.98
N ASP A 134 -13.71 -30.22 2.55
CA ASP A 134 -14.93 -30.84 3.07
C ASP A 134 -15.05 -32.33 2.61
N ALA A 135 -14.44 -32.68 1.47
CA ALA A 135 -14.35 -34.08 1.02
C ALA A 135 -13.29 -34.87 1.82
N ILE A 136 -12.18 -34.27 2.21
CA ILE A 136 -11.14 -34.92 3.03
C ILE A 136 -11.57 -34.97 4.50
N MET A 137 -12.29 -33.96 4.98
CA MET A 137 -12.70 -33.79 6.38
C MET A 137 -14.16 -33.36 6.44
N PRO A 138 -15.12 -34.30 6.22
CA PRO A 138 -16.53 -33.99 6.18
C PRO A 138 -17.05 -33.46 7.51
N VAL A 139 -18.10 -32.63 7.43
CA VAL A 139 -18.80 -32.11 8.63
C VAL A 139 -19.76 -33.19 9.10
N GLY A 140 -19.52 -33.68 10.31
CA GLY A 140 -20.42 -34.68 10.93
C GLY A 140 -21.72 -34.06 11.39
N ALA A 141 -22.67 -34.92 11.80
CA ALA A 141 -24.01 -34.55 12.27
C ALA A 141 -24.02 -33.56 13.46
N THR A 142 -22.93 -33.49 14.21
CA THR A 142 -22.73 -32.58 15.35
C THR A 142 -22.17 -31.21 14.94
N GLY A 143 -22.01 -30.93 13.64
CA GLY A 143 -21.40 -29.70 13.14
C GLY A 143 -19.87 -29.67 13.29
N ARG A 144 -19.27 -30.70 13.90
CA ARG A 144 -17.80 -30.84 13.99
C ARG A 144 -17.28 -31.61 12.77
N ARG A 145 -16.08 -31.22 12.34
CA ARG A 145 -15.39 -31.91 11.24
C ARG A 145 -14.78 -33.18 11.75
N THR A 146 -15.02 -34.28 11.07
CA THR A 146 -14.43 -35.59 11.37
C THR A 146 -13.46 -35.98 10.26
N PRO A 147 -12.25 -36.46 10.61
CA PRO A 147 -11.30 -36.93 9.60
C PRO A 147 -11.90 -38.05 8.74
N GLY A 148 -11.77 -37.96 7.42
CA GLY A 148 -12.17 -39.02 6.50
C GLY A 148 -11.29 -40.28 6.59
N ASP A 149 -10.12 -40.17 7.24
CA ASP A 149 -9.24 -41.29 7.58
C ASP A 149 -8.68 -41.10 8.99
N PRO A 150 -8.58 -42.19 9.81
CA PRO A 150 -8.04 -42.13 11.18
C PRO A 150 -6.58 -41.59 11.28
N GLY A 151 -5.81 -41.66 10.21
CA GLY A 151 -4.42 -41.17 10.14
C GLY A 151 -4.33 -39.65 10.00
N ILE A 152 -5.44 -38.96 9.70
CA ILE A 152 -5.49 -37.49 9.60
C ILE A 152 -5.74 -36.92 11.00
N ASP A 153 -4.94 -35.93 11.38
CA ASP A 153 -5.12 -35.17 12.61
C ASP A 153 -5.98 -33.93 12.34
N GLU A 154 -5.49 -33.08 11.43
CA GLU A 154 -6.13 -31.80 11.12
C GLU A 154 -5.93 -31.44 9.64
N VAL A 155 -6.92 -30.75 9.09
CA VAL A 155 -6.82 -30.17 7.73
C VAL A 155 -6.90 -28.66 7.86
N LYS A 156 -5.75 -28.00 7.73
CA LYS A 156 -5.65 -26.54 7.75
C LYS A 156 -5.73 -25.95 6.37
N ASN A 157 -6.63 -25.03 6.24
CA ASN A 157 -6.71 -24.18 5.07
C ASN A 157 -5.84 -22.94 5.32
N ARG A 158 -4.72 -22.82 4.63
CA ARG A 158 -3.91 -21.60 4.69
C ARG A 158 -4.67 -20.34 4.27
N ARG A 159 -5.81 -20.51 3.62
CA ARG A 159 -6.68 -19.41 3.24
C ARG A 159 -7.34 -18.71 4.44
N ASP A 160 -7.62 -19.43 5.52
CA ASP A 160 -8.28 -18.85 6.70
C ASP A 160 -7.32 -17.90 7.44
N GLU A 161 -6.04 -18.25 7.53
CA GLU A 161 -4.98 -17.34 8.02
C GLU A 161 -4.73 -16.20 7.01
N THR A 162 -4.72 -16.52 5.71
CA THR A 162 -4.59 -15.56 4.63
C THR A 162 -5.73 -14.55 4.62
N ASN A 163 -6.98 -14.99 4.83
CA ASN A 163 -8.13 -14.08 4.85
C ASN A 163 -8.07 -13.08 6.00
N LYS A 164 -7.55 -13.45 7.17
CA LYS A 164 -7.31 -12.53 8.29
C LYS A 164 -6.28 -11.46 7.90
N ILE A 165 -5.18 -11.86 7.27
CA ILE A 165 -4.13 -10.94 6.76
C ILE A 165 -4.70 -10.04 5.68
N LEU A 166 -5.49 -10.59 4.74
CA LEU A 166 -6.12 -9.82 3.66
C LEU A 166 -7.15 -8.81 4.18
N SER A 167 -7.93 -9.19 5.18
CA SER A 167 -8.89 -8.29 5.82
C SER A 167 -8.19 -7.16 6.56
N ALA A 168 -7.14 -7.46 7.33
CA ALA A 168 -6.31 -6.47 7.98
C ALA A 168 -5.66 -5.51 6.95
N THR A 169 -5.09 -6.06 5.88
CA THR A 169 -4.50 -5.26 4.78
C THR A 169 -5.55 -4.36 4.11
N ARG A 170 -6.78 -4.85 3.92
CA ARG A 170 -7.88 -4.06 3.36
C ARG A 170 -8.25 -2.88 4.27
N ILE A 171 -8.35 -3.11 5.57
CA ILE A 171 -8.64 -2.04 6.55
C ILE A 171 -7.53 -1.00 6.51
N VAL A 172 -6.26 -1.41 6.56
CA VAL A 172 -5.10 -0.50 6.48
C VAL A 172 -5.17 0.33 5.20
N LYS A 173 -5.43 -0.29 4.05
CA LYS A 173 -5.56 0.42 2.77
C LYS A 173 -6.68 1.45 2.77
N LEU A 174 -7.86 1.08 3.27
CA LEU A 174 -9.01 1.99 3.31
C LEU A 174 -8.73 3.17 4.23
N THR A 175 -8.15 2.93 5.41
CA THR A 175 -7.78 3.99 6.35
C THR A 175 -6.74 4.93 5.76
N MET A 176 -5.69 4.38 5.12
CA MET A 176 -4.67 5.19 4.45
C MET A 176 -5.22 5.98 3.26
N ALA A 177 -6.10 5.38 2.46
CA ALA A 177 -6.74 6.06 1.34
C ALA A 177 -7.64 7.20 1.81
N LEU A 178 -8.40 7.00 2.89
CA LEU A 178 -9.24 8.02 3.49
C LEU A 178 -8.38 9.18 4.04
N LEU A 179 -7.32 8.87 4.77
CA LEU A 179 -6.40 9.87 5.32
C LEU A 179 -5.72 10.66 4.20
N ALA A 180 -5.25 9.99 3.14
CA ALA A 180 -4.68 10.64 1.96
C ALA A 180 -5.69 11.58 1.28
N ALA A 181 -6.94 11.13 1.11
CA ALA A 181 -7.99 11.96 0.52
C ALA A 181 -8.30 13.21 1.37
N LEU A 182 -8.35 13.06 2.69
CA LEU A 182 -8.54 14.18 3.63
C LEU A 182 -7.37 15.18 3.56
N LEU A 183 -6.12 14.69 3.53
CA LEU A 183 -4.95 15.55 3.41
C LEU A 183 -4.90 16.29 2.06
N ILE A 184 -5.24 15.61 0.97
CA ILE A 184 -5.34 16.24 -0.35
C ILE A 184 -6.44 17.33 -0.35
N ALA A 185 -7.61 17.02 0.20
CA ALA A 185 -8.70 17.97 0.31
C ALA A 185 -8.29 19.19 1.17
N ALA A 186 -7.65 18.97 2.32
CA ALA A 186 -7.12 20.03 3.17
C ALA A 186 -6.09 20.89 2.43
N SER A 187 -5.17 20.28 1.68
CA SER A 187 -4.18 21.00 0.85
C SER A 187 -4.86 21.85 -0.21
N ILE A 188 -5.83 21.31 -0.93
CA ILE A 188 -6.61 22.06 -1.94
C ILE A 188 -7.32 23.25 -1.30
N LEU A 189 -7.97 23.07 -0.15
CA LEU A 189 -8.67 24.13 0.56
C LEU A 189 -7.70 25.23 1.03
N LEU A 190 -6.57 24.84 1.59
CA LEU A 190 -5.59 25.80 2.10
C LEU A 190 -4.93 26.59 0.96
N ILE A 191 -4.55 25.93 -0.13
CA ILE A 191 -4.01 26.58 -1.33
C ILE A 191 -5.07 27.53 -1.90
N SER A 192 -6.31 27.07 -2.02
CA SER A 192 -7.42 27.88 -2.51
C SER A 192 -7.61 29.15 -1.66
N ASN A 193 -7.52 29.02 -0.33
CA ASN A 193 -7.63 30.16 0.58
C ASN A 193 -6.42 31.11 0.47
N THR A 194 -5.21 30.57 0.33
CA THR A 194 -4.00 31.36 0.11
C THR A 194 -4.06 32.17 -1.18
N ILE A 195 -4.49 31.56 -2.29
CA ILE A 195 -4.66 32.23 -3.57
C ILE A 195 -5.76 33.32 -3.49
N LYS A 196 -6.85 33.04 -2.75
CA LYS A 196 -7.90 34.02 -2.50
C LYS A 196 -7.37 35.25 -1.75
N LEU A 197 -6.56 35.06 -0.73
CA LEU A 197 -5.91 36.13 0.02
C LEU A 197 -4.93 36.92 -0.87
N SER A 198 -4.14 36.23 -1.70
CA SER A 198 -3.22 36.86 -2.66
C SER A 198 -4.00 37.71 -3.69
N LEU A 199 -5.11 37.19 -4.21
CA LEU A 199 -5.98 37.94 -5.12
C LEU A 199 -6.58 39.16 -4.45
N PHE A 200 -7.06 39.04 -3.22
CA PHE A 200 -7.67 40.14 -2.47
C PHE A 200 -6.66 41.26 -2.18
N SER A 201 -5.43 40.94 -1.87
CA SER A 201 -4.36 41.94 -1.65
C SER A 201 -4.02 42.73 -2.91
N ARG A 202 -4.33 42.18 -4.10
CA ARG A 202 -4.04 42.78 -5.41
C ARG A 202 -5.31 43.21 -6.17
N ARG A 203 -6.44 43.36 -5.47
CA ARG A 203 -7.73 43.63 -6.12
C ARG A 203 -7.73 44.89 -7.01
N ARG A 204 -7.00 45.95 -6.60
CA ARG A 204 -6.89 47.20 -7.38
C ARG A 204 -6.12 46.96 -8.69
N GLU A 205 -5.05 46.15 -8.67
CA GLU A 205 -4.30 45.80 -9.87
C GLU A 205 -5.18 45.02 -10.85
N VAL A 206 -5.98 44.08 -10.31
CA VAL A 206 -6.94 43.27 -11.10
C VAL A 206 -8.05 44.13 -11.69
N GLU A 207 -8.59 45.11 -10.93
CA GLU A 207 -9.60 46.07 -11.42
C GLU A 207 -9.05 46.90 -12.59
N VAL A 208 -7.85 47.44 -12.46
CA VAL A 208 -7.18 48.18 -13.53
C VAL A 208 -6.98 47.32 -14.78
N MET A 209 -6.52 46.07 -14.61
CA MET A 209 -6.40 45.15 -15.74
C MET A 209 -7.71 44.88 -16.46
N LYS A 210 -8.82 44.71 -15.71
CA LYS A 210 -10.18 44.59 -16.29
C LYS A 210 -10.64 45.83 -17.05
N LEU A 211 -10.36 47.02 -16.52
CA LEU A 211 -10.71 48.29 -17.17
C LEU A 211 -9.96 48.47 -18.50
N VAL A 212 -8.74 47.98 -18.61
CA VAL A 212 -7.94 48.05 -19.86
C VAL A 212 -8.30 46.90 -20.84
N GLY A 213 -9.28 46.02 -20.48
CA GLY A 213 -9.76 44.94 -21.33
C GLY A 213 -9.02 43.63 -21.26
N ALA A 214 -8.26 43.38 -20.18
CA ALA A 214 -7.61 42.09 -19.98
C ALA A 214 -8.66 40.97 -19.81
N THR A 215 -8.43 39.84 -20.48
CA THR A 215 -9.28 38.67 -20.36
C THR A 215 -9.13 38.00 -18.99
N ASP A 216 -10.22 37.39 -18.50
CA ASP A 216 -10.19 36.64 -17.22
C ASP A 216 -9.10 35.60 -17.16
N TRP A 217 -8.77 34.95 -18.28
CA TRP A 217 -7.71 33.95 -18.39
C TRP A 217 -6.33 34.57 -18.16
N PHE A 218 -6.09 35.74 -18.72
CA PHE A 218 -4.84 36.48 -18.53
C PHE A 218 -4.63 36.89 -17.06
N ILE A 219 -5.70 37.26 -16.38
CA ILE A 219 -5.68 37.63 -14.96
C ILE A 219 -5.41 36.41 -14.07
N ARG A 220 -5.91 35.22 -14.46
CA ARG A 220 -5.77 33.99 -13.68
C ARG A 220 -4.38 33.35 -13.72
N TRP A 221 -3.68 33.45 -14.84
CA TRP A 221 -2.40 32.78 -15.06
C TRP A 221 -1.35 32.99 -13.97
N PRO A 222 -1.07 34.22 -13.51
CA PRO A 222 -0.07 34.47 -12.46
C PRO A 222 -0.37 33.68 -11.17
N PHE A 223 -1.64 33.60 -10.76
CA PHE A 223 -2.05 32.90 -9.55
C PHE A 223 -1.99 31.36 -9.69
N VAL A 224 -2.28 30.84 -10.87
CA VAL A 224 -2.11 29.40 -11.16
C VAL A 224 -0.63 29.04 -11.11
N ILE A 225 0.24 29.85 -11.70
CA ILE A 225 1.69 29.63 -11.66
C ILE A 225 2.22 29.75 -10.23
N GLU A 226 1.73 30.69 -9.43
CA GLU A 226 2.05 30.81 -8.01
C GLU A 226 1.72 29.50 -7.26
N GLY A 227 0.51 28.95 -7.44
CA GLY A 227 0.10 27.68 -6.87
C GLY A 227 0.98 26.51 -7.34
N VAL A 228 1.29 26.42 -8.63
CA VAL A 228 2.19 25.39 -9.20
C VAL A 228 3.59 25.48 -8.58
N ILE A 229 4.15 26.66 -8.40
CA ILE A 229 5.47 26.85 -7.78
C ILE A 229 5.44 26.38 -6.32
N VAL A 230 4.42 26.78 -5.54
CA VAL A 230 4.25 26.31 -4.16
C VAL A 230 4.16 24.78 -4.10
N GLY A 231 3.37 24.19 -5.00
CA GLY A 231 3.25 22.73 -5.11
C GLY A 231 4.56 22.04 -5.46
N ALA A 232 5.25 22.55 -6.47
CA ALA A 232 6.54 22.00 -6.91
C ALA A 232 7.61 22.09 -5.79
N LEU A 233 7.70 23.22 -5.12
CA LEU A 233 8.64 23.41 -4.00
C LEU A 233 8.30 22.49 -2.83
N GLY A 234 7.02 22.37 -2.43
CA GLY A 234 6.58 21.46 -1.39
C GLY A 234 6.85 19.99 -1.73
N GLY A 235 6.58 19.61 -3.00
CA GLY A 235 6.88 18.27 -3.51
C GLY A 235 8.37 17.94 -3.51
N VAL A 236 9.22 18.87 -4.00
CA VAL A 236 10.68 18.69 -4.00
C VAL A 236 11.23 18.56 -2.58
N LEU A 237 10.81 19.41 -1.65
CA LEU A 237 11.21 19.32 -0.25
C LEU A 237 10.79 18.00 0.39
N ALA A 238 9.56 17.53 0.11
CA ALA A 238 9.09 16.24 0.61
C ALA A 238 9.94 15.08 0.07
N ILE A 239 10.29 15.11 -1.22
CA ILE A 239 11.14 14.09 -1.85
C ILE A 239 12.54 14.10 -1.26
N LEU A 240 13.13 15.27 -1.02
CA LEU A 240 14.43 15.40 -0.38
C LEU A 240 14.41 14.80 1.04
N LEU A 241 13.38 15.10 1.84
CA LEU A 241 13.23 14.54 3.17
C LEU A 241 13.02 13.02 3.13
N LEU A 242 12.25 12.52 2.18
CA LEU A 242 12.06 11.07 1.97
C LEU A 242 13.36 10.39 1.53
N ALA A 243 14.14 11.01 0.67
CA ALA A 243 15.43 10.48 0.23
C ALA A 243 16.43 10.41 1.40
N VAL A 244 16.52 11.47 2.22
CA VAL A 244 17.32 11.47 3.44
C VAL A 244 16.84 10.40 4.42
N GLY A 245 15.54 10.31 4.67
CA GLY A 245 14.95 9.28 5.54
C GLY A 245 15.22 7.86 5.04
N LYS A 246 15.16 7.65 3.73
CA LYS A 246 15.50 6.35 3.13
C LYS A 246 16.95 5.98 3.41
N VAL A 247 17.90 6.85 3.08
CA VAL A 247 19.34 6.57 3.23
C VAL A 247 19.76 6.49 4.70
N ALA A 248 19.20 7.34 5.56
CA ALA A 248 19.61 7.44 6.96
C ALA A 248 18.94 6.39 7.87
N LEU A 249 17.73 5.95 7.56
CA LEU A 249 16.96 5.06 8.43
C LEU A 249 16.66 3.71 7.77
N ILE A 250 16.11 3.70 6.55
CA ILE A 250 15.60 2.48 5.94
C ILE A 250 16.74 1.58 5.44
N ASP A 251 17.72 2.14 4.72
CA ASP A 251 18.80 1.35 4.12
C ASP A 251 19.70 0.67 5.18
N PRO A 252 20.07 1.30 6.32
CA PRO A 252 20.76 0.61 7.41
C PRO A 252 19.93 -0.49 8.06
N LEU A 253 18.65 -0.20 8.41
CA LEU A 253 17.77 -1.21 9.00
C LEU A 253 17.55 -2.42 8.08
N ALA A 254 17.42 -2.20 6.79
CA ALA A 254 17.23 -3.28 5.81
C ALA A 254 18.48 -4.18 5.67
N ARG A 255 19.69 -3.67 5.97
CA ARG A 255 20.92 -4.46 5.98
C ARG A 255 21.02 -5.34 7.22
N ASP A 256 20.62 -4.83 8.38
CA ASP A 256 20.75 -5.53 9.66
C ASP A 256 19.58 -6.50 9.92
N PHE A 257 18.42 -6.21 9.37
CA PHE A 257 17.20 -7.01 9.53
C PHE A 257 16.66 -7.47 8.17
N ALA A 258 17.05 -8.68 7.75
CA ALA A 258 16.59 -9.30 6.50
C ALA A 258 15.04 -9.42 6.39
N LEU A 259 14.32 -9.39 7.53
CA LEU A 259 12.86 -9.38 7.60
C LEU A 259 12.24 -8.04 7.15
N ILE A 260 13.02 -6.95 7.19
CA ILE A 260 12.59 -5.59 6.76
C ILE A 260 12.96 -5.37 5.28
N ALA A 261 13.77 -6.25 4.69
CA ALA A 261 13.99 -6.28 3.25
C ALA A 261 12.64 -6.54 2.55
N ALA A 262 11.87 -5.47 2.39
CA ALA A 262 10.53 -5.50 1.87
C ALA A 262 10.49 -6.15 0.47
N PRO A 263 9.44 -6.93 0.17
CA PRO A 263 9.19 -7.38 -1.19
C PRO A 263 9.17 -6.16 -2.12
N SER A 264 9.61 -6.34 -3.36
CA SER A 264 9.79 -5.30 -4.37
C SER A 264 8.72 -4.21 -4.32
N THR A 265 9.05 -3.10 -3.69
CA THR A 265 8.25 -1.89 -3.68
C THR A 265 8.49 -1.11 -4.97
N ILE A 266 7.62 -0.13 -5.26
CA ILE A 266 7.77 0.77 -6.40
C ILE A 266 9.20 1.33 -6.50
N ASN A 267 9.75 1.38 -7.70
CA ASN A 267 11.03 2.01 -7.93
C ASN A 267 11.00 3.46 -7.40
N PHE A 268 12.00 3.83 -6.62
CA PHE A 268 12.06 5.15 -6.00
C PHE A 268 11.93 6.28 -7.02
N THR A 269 12.47 6.11 -8.23
CA THR A 269 12.32 7.05 -9.35
C THR A 269 10.85 7.25 -9.77
N LEU A 270 10.07 6.17 -9.84
CA LEU A 270 8.65 6.25 -10.17
C LEU A 270 7.85 6.92 -9.03
N LEU A 271 8.23 6.67 -7.77
CA LEU A 271 7.65 7.36 -6.61
C LEU A 271 7.90 8.86 -6.67
N ILE A 272 9.13 9.29 -6.99
CA ILE A 272 9.48 10.70 -7.19
C ILE A 272 8.58 11.34 -8.25
N ALA A 273 8.47 10.72 -9.43
CA ALA A 273 7.66 11.24 -10.54
C ALA A 273 6.18 11.36 -10.14
N LEU A 274 5.64 10.36 -9.42
CA LEU A 274 4.27 10.35 -8.94
C LEU A 274 4.01 11.45 -7.90
N LEU A 275 4.91 11.63 -6.94
CA LEU A 275 4.79 12.67 -5.90
C LEU A 275 4.90 14.07 -6.48
N LEU A 276 5.83 14.32 -7.42
CA LEU A 276 5.94 15.60 -8.12
C LEU A 276 4.68 15.87 -8.96
N GLY A 277 4.20 14.90 -9.71
CA GLY A 277 2.97 15.04 -10.48
C GLY A 277 1.76 15.31 -9.60
N ALA A 278 1.63 14.59 -8.47
CA ALA A 278 0.55 14.78 -7.51
C ALA A 278 0.62 16.16 -6.84
N SER A 279 1.80 16.63 -6.41
CA SER A 279 1.96 17.92 -5.75
C SER A 279 1.58 19.08 -6.66
N VAL A 280 2.01 19.03 -7.92
CA VAL A 280 1.64 20.02 -8.94
C VAL A 280 0.15 19.96 -9.25
N ALA A 281 -0.43 18.77 -9.42
CA ALA A 281 -1.85 18.58 -9.71
C ALA A 281 -2.75 19.10 -8.58
N VAL A 282 -2.43 18.76 -7.32
CA VAL A 282 -3.16 19.24 -6.14
C VAL A 282 -3.10 20.76 -6.05
N SER A 283 -1.94 21.34 -6.27
CA SER A 283 -1.74 22.79 -6.17
C SER A 283 -2.41 23.55 -7.32
N ALA A 284 -2.32 23.02 -8.54
CA ALA A 284 -2.99 23.60 -9.70
C ALA A 284 -4.53 23.55 -9.56
N THR A 285 -5.07 22.43 -9.04
CA THR A 285 -6.51 22.31 -8.80
C THR A 285 -6.99 23.25 -7.70
N GLY A 286 -6.25 23.37 -6.59
CA GLY A 286 -6.56 24.32 -5.51
C GLY A 286 -6.58 25.76 -5.99
N SER A 287 -5.59 26.15 -6.79
CA SER A 287 -5.51 27.47 -7.41
C SER A 287 -6.66 27.72 -8.40
N ALA A 288 -6.95 26.77 -9.28
CA ALA A 288 -8.02 26.88 -10.26
C ALA A 288 -9.41 26.97 -9.63
N LEU A 289 -9.67 26.21 -8.56
CA LEU A 289 -10.94 26.24 -7.82
C LEU A 289 -11.18 27.60 -7.16
N SER A 290 -10.15 28.21 -6.57
CA SER A 290 -10.21 29.53 -5.97
C SER A 290 -10.65 30.59 -6.99
N LEU A 291 -10.05 30.57 -8.17
CA LEU A 291 -10.27 31.56 -9.22
C LEU A 291 -11.64 31.43 -9.90
N ARG A 292 -12.16 30.19 -10.04
CA ARG A 292 -13.51 29.97 -10.62
C ARG A 292 -14.64 30.60 -9.79
N ARG A 293 -14.46 30.58 -8.47
CA ARG A 293 -15.50 31.06 -7.55
C ARG A 293 -15.51 32.60 -7.39
N PHE A 294 -14.35 33.23 -7.62
CA PHE A 294 -14.16 34.66 -7.39
C PHE A 294 -14.48 35.54 -8.61
N LEU A 295 -14.31 35.05 -9.83
CA LEU A 295 -14.55 35.82 -11.06
C LEU A 295 -15.97 35.64 -11.65
N ARG A 296 -16.83 34.92 -10.94
CA ARG A 296 -18.27 34.80 -11.28
C ARG A 296 -19.17 35.87 -10.63
N VAL A 297 -18.56 36.86 -9.98
CA VAL A 297 -19.30 38.02 -9.43
C VAL A 297 -19.12 39.23 -10.33
#